data_cc5e434b8d0aa5cea5b49893394ba136
#
_entry.id   cc5e434b8d0aa5cea5b49893394ba136
#
_cell.length_a   1.000
_cell.length_b   1.000
_cell.length_c   1.000
_cell.angle_alpha   90.00
_cell.angle_beta   90.00
_cell.angle_gamma   90.00
#
_symmetry.space_group_name_H-M   'P 1'
#
loop_
_entity.id
_entity.type
_entity.pdbx_description
1 polymer ?
#
loop_
_entity_poly.entity_id
_entity_poly.type
_entity_poly.pdbx_seq_one_letter_code
_entity_poly.pdbx_strand_id
1 'polypeptide(L)'
;RDLTGDWSSDVCSSDLKNVSKKVKAISKGKTIVPYWTKKEFEKVINQIYIKDFYEHLNFVMLWVYYMTGIRVNEGTALYWNDVDLEKKRLKVHHMLIVKSRKEWRKNSYTKTEDGKRIIALDDDTVQILKEWKNRQKEIGLGGEEDFIFTYDGLPMIKSTISRIITRYSKLAGVKKIQAKGLRHSHASYLINEFNVSVLVLSQRMGHSSPEITLKHYSHLWSGADIEIAKKISGNIKIDTAKTTKLKFNGNQSVNNKIRLI
;
A
#
# COMPACT_ATOMS: atom_id res chain seq x y z
N ARG A 1 -19.46 -36.96 65.09
CA ARG A 1 -18.21 -37.07 64.33
C ARG A 1 -18.40 -36.16 63.10
N ASP A 2 -17.86 -34.95 63.20
CA ASP A 2 -17.85 -33.96 62.16
C ASP A 2 -16.84 -34.41 61.08
N LEU A 3 -17.31 -34.45 59.84
CA LEU A 3 -16.50 -34.58 58.66
C LEU A 3 -16.70 -33.34 57.80
N THR A 4 -16.21 -32.22 58.29
CA THR A 4 -15.98 -31.04 57.46
C THR A 4 -14.55 -31.10 56.94
N GLY A 5 -14.37 -31.80 55.84
CA GLY A 5 -13.12 -31.73 55.08
C GLY A 5 -12.98 -30.37 54.46
N ASP A 6 -12.01 -29.62 54.92
CA ASP A 6 -11.55 -28.38 54.34
C ASP A 6 -10.92 -28.64 52.99
N TRP A 7 -11.66 -28.33 51.92
CA TRP A 7 -11.15 -28.31 50.57
C TRP A 7 -10.57 -26.91 50.28
N SER A 8 -9.48 -26.57 50.99
CA SER A 8 -8.70 -25.42 50.60
C SER A 8 -8.02 -25.76 49.27
N SER A 9 -8.51 -25.14 48.23
CA SER A 9 -8.01 -25.22 46.86
C SER A 9 -6.70 -24.47 46.74
N ASP A 10 -5.63 -25.02 47.24
CA ASP A 10 -4.26 -24.61 46.89
C ASP A 10 -3.82 -25.32 45.61
N VAL A 11 -4.58 -25.14 44.52
CA VAL A 11 -4.04 -25.36 43.22
C VAL A 11 -3.23 -24.14 42.85
N CYS A 12 -1.97 -24.18 43.24
CA CYS A 12 -0.97 -23.18 42.92
C CYS A 12 -0.95 -22.93 41.42
N SER A 13 -1.40 -21.79 40.97
CA SER A 13 -1.43 -21.35 39.57
C SER A 13 -0.04 -21.20 38.96
N SER A 14 1.04 -21.51 39.71
CA SER A 14 2.43 -21.43 39.29
C SER A 14 2.92 -22.62 38.49
N ASP A 15 2.21 -23.76 38.51
CA ASP A 15 2.67 -24.99 37.84
C ASP A 15 2.10 -25.25 36.45
N LEU A 16 1.21 -24.39 35.96
CA LEU A 16 0.78 -24.42 34.58
C LEU A 16 1.87 -23.84 33.67
N LYS A 17 2.95 -24.61 33.47
CA LYS A 17 3.95 -24.29 32.46
C LYS A 17 3.22 -24.18 31.11
N ASN A 18 3.18 -22.96 30.56
CA ASN A 18 2.55 -22.69 29.29
C ASN A 18 3.21 -23.53 28.17
N VAL A 19 2.67 -24.71 27.94
CA VAL A 19 3.17 -25.70 26.98
C VAL A 19 3.14 -25.14 25.56
N SER A 20 2.31 -24.14 25.28
CA SER A 20 2.23 -23.48 23.97
C SER A 20 3.54 -22.82 23.53
N LYS A 21 4.41 -22.44 24.50
CA LYS A 21 5.77 -21.93 24.20
C LYS A 21 6.74 -22.99 23.68
N LYS A 22 6.45 -24.30 23.91
CA LYS A 22 7.28 -25.41 23.47
C LYS A 22 6.86 -25.96 22.11
N VAL A 23 5.68 -25.62 21.63
CA VAL A 23 5.19 -26.05 20.32
C VAL A 23 5.75 -25.09 19.27
N LYS A 24 6.61 -25.58 18.37
CA LYS A 24 7.03 -24.81 17.20
C LYS A 24 5.79 -24.46 16.39
N ALA A 25 5.55 -23.18 16.20
CA ALA A 25 4.45 -22.71 15.34
C ALA A 25 4.61 -23.34 13.94
N ILE A 26 3.56 -24.00 13.47
CA ILE A 26 3.51 -24.50 12.10
C ILE A 26 3.73 -23.31 11.18
N SER A 27 4.72 -23.41 10.26
CA SER A 27 5.00 -22.34 9.32
C SER A 27 3.74 -22.08 8.49
N LYS A 28 3.11 -20.94 8.70
CA LYS A 28 1.99 -20.52 7.86
C LYS A 28 2.51 -20.36 6.44
N GLY A 29 1.97 -21.11 5.50
CA GLY A 29 2.29 -20.98 4.09
C GLY A 29 2.13 -19.50 3.65
N LYS A 30 2.85 -19.11 2.58
CA LYS A 30 2.77 -17.73 2.04
C LYS A 30 1.32 -17.43 1.67
N THR A 31 0.64 -16.61 2.46
CA THR A 31 -0.72 -16.15 2.15
C THR A 31 -0.62 -15.05 1.10
N ILE A 32 -1.05 -15.34 -0.11
CA ILE A 32 -1.16 -14.33 -1.17
C ILE A 32 -2.29 -13.38 -0.78
N VAL A 33 -1.97 -12.09 -0.62
CA VAL A 33 -2.97 -11.05 -0.33
C VAL A 33 -3.61 -10.62 -1.66
N PRO A 34 -4.92 -10.80 -1.85
CA PRO A 34 -5.60 -10.31 -3.04
C PRO A 34 -5.45 -8.79 -3.17
N TYR A 35 -5.21 -8.32 -4.39
CA TYR A 35 -5.06 -6.92 -4.73
C TYR A 35 -5.74 -6.62 -6.08
N TRP A 36 -6.02 -5.35 -6.38
CA TRP A 36 -6.54 -4.92 -7.67
C TRP A 36 -5.39 -4.52 -8.60
N THR A 37 -5.45 -5.00 -9.82
CA THR A 37 -4.65 -4.47 -10.93
C THR A 37 -5.10 -3.05 -11.28
N LYS A 38 -4.34 -2.33 -12.11
CA LYS A 38 -4.73 -1.02 -12.64
C LYS A 38 -6.12 -1.06 -13.27
N LYS A 39 -6.37 -2.01 -14.18
CA LYS A 39 -7.66 -2.17 -14.86
C LYS A 39 -8.82 -2.47 -13.89
N GLU A 40 -8.58 -3.26 -12.84
CA GLU A 40 -9.60 -3.53 -11.83
C GLU A 40 -9.87 -2.29 -10.97
N PHE A 41 -8.84 -1.52 -10.62
CA PHE A 41 -9.00 -0.26 -9.88
C PHE A 41 -9.76 0.77 -10.71
N GLU A 42 -9.43 0.94 -11.98
CA GLU A 42 -10.16 1.83 -12.91
C GLU A 42 -11.65 1.46 -12.98
N LYS A 43 -11.99 0.17 -13.07
CA LYS A 43 -13.39 -0.28 -13.01
C LYS A 43 -14.07 0.10 -11.70
N VAL A 44 -13.39 -0.03 -10.57
CA VAL A 44 -13.93 0.30 -9.25
C VAL A 44 -14.15 1.79 -9.10
N ILE A 45 -13.15 2.62 -9.42
CA ILE A 45 -13.21 4.06 -9.19
C ILE A 45 -14.28 4.73 -10.06
N ASN A 46 -14.50 4.21 -11.28
CA ASN A 46 -15.51 4.70 -12.20
C ASN A 46 -16.96 4.35 -11.81
N GLN A 47 -17.19 3.51 -10.78
CA GLN A 47 -18.53 3.25 -10.26
C GLN A 47 -18.99 4.30 -9.25
N ILE A 48 -18.14 5.24 -8.87
CA ILE A 48 -18.41 6.17 -7.77
C ILE A 48 -19.01 7.47 -8.31
N TYR A 49 -20.19 7.81 -7.81
CA TYR A 49 -20.88 9.05 -8.20
C TYR A 49 -20.41 10.23 -7.34
N ILE A 50 -19.41 10.98 -7.82
CA ILE A 50 -18.74 12.03 -7.05
C ILE A 50 -19.59 13.28 -6.76
N LYS A 51 -20.77 13.42 -7.35
CA LYS A 51 -21.67 14.54 -7.01
C LYS A 51 -22.31 14.40 -5.63
N ASP A 52 -22.51 13.19 -5.15
CA ASP A 52 -22.88 12.93 -3.76
C ASP A 52 -21.68 13.14 -2.83
N PHE A 53 -21.89 13.78 -1.67
CA PHE A 53 -20.80 14.11 -0.75
C PHE A 53 -20.13 12.86 -0.15
N TYR A 54 -20.92 11.88 0.28
CA TYR A 54 -20.38 10.68 0.87
C TYR A 54 -19.70 9.77 -0.17
N GLU A 55 -20.27 9.70 -1.38
CA GLU A 55 -19.66 8.99 -2.49
C GLU A 55 -18.32 9.64 -2.90
N HIS A 56 -18.26 10.98 -2.92
CA HIS A 56 -17.00 11.70 -3.18
C HIS A 56 -15.93 11.38 -2.12
N LEU A 57 -16.30 11.32 -0.83
CA LEU A 57 -15.40 10.85 0.22
C LEU A 57 -14.86 9.44 -0.09
N ASN A 58 -15.74 8.52 -0.52
CA ASN A 58 -15.35 7.15 -0.87
C ASN A 58 -14.36 7.13 -2.05
N PHE A 59 -14.60 7.97 -3.06
CA PHE A 59 -13.70 8.15 -4.20
C PHE A 59 -12.33 8.62 -3.74
N VAL A 60 -12.25 9.73 -3.01
CA VAL A 60 -11.00 10.31 -2.51
C VAL A 60 -10.23 9.31 -1.64
N MET A 61 -10.93 8.62 -0.75
CA MET A 61 -10.34 7.63 0.11
C MET A 61 -9.71 6.48 -0.69
N LEU A 62 -10.46 5.86 -1.61
CA LEU A 62 -9.94 4.74 -2.42
C LEU A 62 -8.78 5.20 -3.31
N TRP A 63 -8.89 6.41 -3.90
CA TRP A 63 -7.84 7.00 -4.71
C TRP A 63 -6.54 7.19 -3.92
N VAL A 64 -6.62 7.87 -2.78
CA VAL A 64 -5.42 8.16 -1.97
C VAL A 64 -4.75 6.88 -1.48
N TYR A 65 -5.50 5.88 -1.00
CA TYR A 65 -4.92 4.60 -0.61
C TYR A 65 -4.23 3.88 -1.77
N TYR A 66 -4.83 3.92 -2.96
CA TYR A 66 -4.27 3.28 -4.15
C TYR A 66 -3.01 4.03 -4.64
N MET A 67 -3.05 5.36 -4.70
CA MET A 67 -1.95 6.17 -5.25
C MET A 67 -0.79 6.38 -4.29
N THR A 68 -0.99 6.22 -2.99
CA THR A 68 0.07 6.45 -1.97
C THR A 68 0.57 5.19 -1.29
N GLY A 69 -0.21 4.12 -1.29
CA GLY A 69 0.13 2.86 -0.63
C GLY A 69 0.25 2.94 0.89
N ILE A 70 -0.30 3.97 1.53
CA ILE A 70 -0.30 4.12 2.99
C ILE A 70 -1.06 2.98 3.67
N ARG A 71 -0.70 2.69 4.93
CA ARG A 71 -1.43 1.69 5.74
C ARG A 71 -2.81 2.24 6.12
N VAL A 72 -3.79 1.35 6.32
CA VAL A 72 -5.16 1.75 6.68
C VAL A 72 -5.18 2.67 7.91
N ASN A 73 -4.46 2.31 8.96
CA ASN A 73 -4.42 3.11 10.17
C ASN A 73 -3.63 4.43 10.04
N GLU A 74 -2.74 4.53 9.05
CA GLU A 74 -2.09 5.78 8.67
C GLU A 74 -3.08 6.70 7.96
N GLY A 75 -3.82 6.17 6.99
CA GLY A 75 -4.79 6.96 6.23
C GLY A 75 -5.95 7.45 7.07
N THR A 76 -6.48 6.62 7.99
CA THR A 76 -7.55 7.08 8.91
C THR A 76 -7.08 8.17 9.88
N ALA A 77 -5.77 8.36 10.03
CA ALA A 77 -5.14 9.35 10.89
C ALA A 77 -4.78 10.66 10.18
N LEU A 78 -4.93 10.74 8.86
CA LEU A 78 -4.50 11.91 8.09
C LEU A 78 -5.34 13.13 8.38
N TYR A 79 -4.67 14.21 8.71
CA TYR A 79 -5.23 15.56 8.83
C TYR A 79 -4.78 16.41 7.64
N TRP A 80 -5.44 17.54 7.43
CA TRP A 80 -5.05 18.47 6.36
C TRP A 80 -3.67 19.10 6.56
N ASN A 81 -3.19 19.25 7.81
CA ASN A 81 -1.83 19.71 8.07
C ASN A 81 -0.73 18.68 7.73
N ASP A 82 -1.12 17.43 7.43
CA ASP A 82 -0.20 16.41 6.94
C ASP A 82 0.04 16.51 5.43
N VAL A 83 -0.72 17.35 4.71
CA VAL A 83 -0.66 17.46 3.25
C VAL A 83 -0.24 18.88 2.84
N ASP A 84 0.91 18.99 2.21
CA ASP A 84 1.35 20.20 1.53
C ASP A 84 0.98 20.08 0.04
N LEU A 85 -0.15 20.72 -0.32
CA LEU A 85 -0.70 20.68 -1.68
C LEU A 85 0.13 21.50 -2.69
N GLU A 86 0.93 22.48 -2.23
CA GLU A 86 1.82 23.27 -3.08
C GLU A 86 3.10 22.51 -3.38
N LYS A 87 3.74 21.94 -2.34
CA LYS A 87 4.94 21.12 -2.49
C LYS A 87 4.62 19.68 -2.92
N LYS A 88 3.35 19.33 -3.09
CA LYS A 88 2.86 18.00 -3.49
C LYS A 88 3.42 16.89 -2.59
N ARG A 89 3.26 17.04 -1.29
CA ARG A 89 3.83 16.13 -0.29
C ARG A 89 2.78 15.69 0.73
N LEU A 90 2.80 14.42 1.05
CA LEU A 90 2.01 13.81 2.13
C LEU A 90 2.98 13.34 3.21
N LYS A 91 2.83 13.83 4.43
CA LYS A 91 3.61 13.44 5.60
C LYS A 91 2.88 12.34 6.37
N VAL A 92 3.48 11.17 6.45
CA VAL A 92 2.97 10.04 7.24
C VAL A 92 3.84 9.91 8.48
N HIS A 93 3.29 10.24 9.65
CA HIS A 93 4.09 10.28 10.89
C HIS A 93 3.33 9.84 12.15
N HIS A 94 2.07 9.47 12.01
CA HIS A 94 1.24 8.96 13.12
C HIS A 94 0.18 7.98 12.63
N MET A 95 -0.51 7.35 13.56
CA MET A 95 -1.66 6.49 13.32
C MET A 95 -2.71 6.72 14.40
N LEU A 96 -3.95 6.32 14.15
CA LEU A 96 -4.98 6.25 15.19
C LEU A 96 -5.09 4.84 15.76
N ILE A 97 -5.23 4.80 17.08
CA ILE A 97 -5.77 3.64 17.79
C ILE A 97 -7.25 3.95 18.03
N VAL A 98 -8.10 3.23 17.34
CA VAL A 98 -9.55 3.46 17.33
C VAL A 98 -10.24 2.31 18.02
N LYS A 99 -10.95 2.56 19.12
CA LYS A 99 -11.88 1.63 19.76
C LYS A 99 -13.30 1.77 19.18
N SER A 100 -13.74 3.01 19.01
CA SER A 100 -14.98 3.38 18.33
C SER A 100 -14.81 4.70 17.59
N ARG A 101 -15.81 5.15 16.79
CA ARG A 101 -15.73 6.46 16.10
C ARG A 101 -15.57 7.64 17.06
N LYS A 102 -16.11 7.52 18.28
CA LYS A 102 -16.04 8.57 19.31
C LYS A 102 -14.88 8.35 20.30
N GLU A 103 -14.27 7.18 20.30
CA GLU A 103 -13.20 6.81 21.23
C GLU A 103 -11.95 6.40 20.45
N TRP A 104 -11.05 7.32 20.26
CA TRP A 104 -9.78 7.14 19.57
C TRP A 104 -8.68 7.98 20.20
N ARG A 105 -7.45 7.60 19.95
CA ARG A 105 -6.27 8.36 20.36
C ARG A 105 -5.22 8.37 19.24
N LYS A 106 -4.56 9.51 19.10
CA LYS A 106 -3.39 9.65 18.23
C LYS A 106 -2.22 8.90 18.85
N ASN A 107 -1.53 8.12 18.05
CA ASN A 107 -0.31 7.43 18.44
C ASN A 107 0.79 7.83 17.47
N SER A 108 1.83 8.49 17.98
CA SER A 108 3.06 8.69 17.21
C SER A 108 3.75 7.33 17.03
N TYR A 109 4.34 7.09 15.87
CA TYR A 109 5.14 5.90 15.63
C TYR A 109 6.27 5.82 16.65
N THR A 110 6.12 4.95 17.66
CA THR A 110 7.12 4.77 18.72
C THR A 110 8.04 3.56 18.49
N LYS A 111 7.67 2.65 17.56
CA LYS A 111 8.43 1.40 17.37
C LYS A 111 9.61 1.50 16.41
N THR A 112 9.55 2.34 15.39
CA THR A 112 10.66 2.58 14.45
C THR A 112 10.48 3.94 13.81
N GLU A 113 11.54 4.70 13.65
CA GLU A 113 11.57 5.96 12.89
C GLU A 113 11.21 5.74 11.41
N ASP A 114 11.43 4.53 10.89
CA ASP A 114 11.19 4.15 9.49
C ASP A 114 9.73 4.26 9.05
N GLY A 115 8.78 4.28 10.00
CA GLY A 115 7.36 4.52 9.71
C GLY A 115 7.08 5.96 9.28
N LYS A 116 7.89 6.92 9.74
CA LYS A 116 7.75 8.33 9.39
C LYS A 116 8.36 8.55 8.01
N ARG A 117 7.58 9.06 7.10
CA ARG A 117 8.03 9.32 5.74
C ARG A 117 7.24 10.42 5.07
N ILE A 118 7.82 10.98 4.03
CA ILE A 118 7.16 11.92 3.12
C ILE A 118 6.95 11.20 1.80
N ILE A 119 5.71 11.23 1.30
CA ILE A 119 5.33 10.65 0.02
C ILE A 119 5.09 11.79 -0.96
N ALA A 120 5.77 11.79 -2.09
CA ALA A 120 5.49 12.71 -3.19
C ALA A 120 4.13 12.35 -3.81
N LEU A 121 3.29 13.35 -4.05
CA LEU A 121 1.99 13.22 -4.69
C LEU A 121 2.10 13.60 -6.17
N ASP A 122 1.36 12.87 -7.01
CA ASP A 122 1.15 13.22 -8.40
C ASP A 122 0.11 14.35 -8.54
N ASP A 123 0.05 14.95 -9.72
CA ASP A 123 -0.80 16.12 -9.99
C ASP A 123 -2.30 15.80 -9.86
N ASP A 124 -2.72 14.63 -10.31
CA ASP A 124 -4.11 14.19 -10.22
C ASP A 124 -4.53 14.02 -8.75
N THR A 125 -3.68 13.40 -7.92
CA THR A 125 -3.92 13.26 -6.48
C THR A 125 -4.01 14.62 -5.79
N VAL A 126 -3.16 15.59 -6.16
CA VAL A 126 -3.21 16.94 -5.62
C VAL A 126 -4.50 17.64 -6.01
N GLN A 127 -4.91 17.53 -7.27
CA GLN A 127 -6.16 18.14 -7.76
C GLN A 127 -7.38 17.56 -7.04
N ILE A 128 -7.47 16.25 -6.95
CA ILE A 128 -8.55 15.55 -6.23
C ILE A 128 -8.62 15.98 -4.75
N LEU A 129 -7.47 16.10 -4.09
CA LEU A 129 -7.43 16.57 -2.70
C LEU A 129 -7.83 18.03 -2.55
N LYS A 130 -7.47 18.92 -3.49
CA LYS A 130 -7.93 20.33 -3.51
C LYS A 130 -9.44 20.43 -3.63
N GLU A 131 -10.03 19.71 -4.59
CA GLU A 131 -11.47 19.66 -4.80
C GLU A 131 -12.20 19.12 -3.57
N TRP A 132 -11.68 18.05 -2.97
CA TRP A 132 -12.24 17.48 -1.77
C TRP A 132 -12.17 18.45 -0.57
N LYS A 133 -11.02 19.13 -0.37
CA LYS A 133 -10.86 20.13 0.70
C LYS A 133 -11.86 21.27 0.56
N ASN A 134 -12.06 21.75 -0.66
CA ASN A 134 -13.05 22.80 -0.93
C ASN A 134 -14.46 22.33 -0.62
N ARG A 135 -14.80 21.11 -0.99
CA ARG A 135 -16.11 20.53 -0.70
C ARG A 135 -16.35 20.29 0.81
N GLN A 136 -15.33 19.93 1.56
CA GLN A 136 -15.42 19.86 3.02
C GLN A 136 -15.65 21.24 3.64
N LYS A 137 -15.05 22.30 3.09
CA LYS A 137 -15.27 23.69 3.57
C LYS A 137 -16.73 24.14 3.44
N GLU A 138 -17.46 23.67 2.45
CA GLU A 138 -18.89 23.96 2.27
C GLU A 138 -19.75 23.48 3.44
N ILE A 139 -19.28 22.49 4.20
CA ILE A 139 -19.96 21.96 5.39
C ILE A 139 -19.25 22.29 6.70
N GLY A 140 -18.32 23.26 6.68
CA GLY A 140 -17.60 23.72 7.87
C GLY A 140 -16.44 22.83 8.31
N LEU A 141 -15.95 21.95 7.45
CA LEU A 141 -14.77 21.10 7.63
C LEU A 141 -13.64 21.56 6.69
N GLY A 142 -12.50 20.84 6.70
CA GLY A 142 -11.36 21.14 5.80
C GLY A 142 -10.34 22.10 6.39
N GLY A 143 -10.43 22.38 7.69
CA GLY A 143 -9.38 23.05 8.46
C GLY A 143 -8.15 22.16 8.63
N GLU A 144 -7.03 22.73 9.05
CA GLU A 144 -5.76 22.02 9.20
C GLU A 144 -5.82 20.86 10.19
N GLU A 145 -6.62 20.99 11.24
CA GLU A 145 -6.85 19.98 12.29
C GLU A 145 -7.98 18.99 11.95
N ASP A 146 -8.63 19.13 10.78
CA ASP A 146 -9.69 18.22 10.37
C ASP A 146 -9.12 16.99 9.65
N PHE A 147 -9.79 15.85 9.84
CA PHE A 147 -9.45 14.64 9.10
C PHE A 147 -9.74 14.78 7.61
N ILE A 148 -8.85 14.28 6.76
CA ILE A 148 -9.08 14.21 5.32
C ILE A 148 -10.24 13.26 5.00
N PHE A 149 -10.28 12.10 5.65
CA PHE A 149 -11.32 11.09 5.42
C PHE A 149 -12.42 11.19 6.48
N THR A 150 -13.19 12.28 6.40
CA THR A 150 -14.34 12.49 7.27
C THR A 150 -15.49 13.17 6.53
N TYR A 151 -16.71 12.95 7.00
CA TYR A 151 -17.93 13.63 6.56
C TYR A 151 -18.66 14.34 7.72
N ASP A 152 -18.21 14.14 8.96
CA ASP A 152 -18.84 14.64 10.19
C ASP A 152 -17.82 15.03 11.27
N GLY A 153 -16.54 15.24 10.89
CA GLY A 153 -15.45 15.59 11.79
C GLY A 153 -14.85 14.39 12.54
N LEU A 154 -15.45 13.20 12.48
CA LEU A 154 -14.94 12.01 13.16
C LEU A 154 -14.10 11.13 12.21
N PRO A 155 -13.10 10.40 12.74
CA PRO A 155 -12.27 9.56 11.89
C PRO A 155 -13.04 8.39 11.29
N MET A 156 -12.68 8.02 10.07
CA MET A 156 -13.20 6.82 9.42
C MET A 156 -12.61 5.58 10.09
N ILE A 157 -13.44 4.56 10.35
CA ILE A 157 -13.02 3.29 10.94
C ILE A 157 -12.79 2.21 9.89
N LYS A 158 -11.94 1.25 10.21
CA LYS A 158 -11.54 0.16 9.29
C LYS A 158 -12.72 -0.66 8.74
N SER A 159 -13.76 -0.88 9.53
CA SER A 159 -14.96 -1.60 9.08
C SER A 159 -15.71 -0.84 8.00
N THR A 160 -15.78 0.48 8.09
CA THR A 160 -16.37 1.34 7.06
C THR A 160 -15.58 1.23 5.76
N ILE A 161 -14.24 1.32 5.80
CA ILE A 161 -13.37 1.13 4.63
C ILE A 161 -13.62 -0.24 3.99
N SER A 162 -13.71 -1.29 4.80
CA SER A 162 -13.97 -2.65 4.30
C SER A 162 -15.35 -2.78 3.63
N ARG A 163 -16.38 -2.08 4.14
CA ARG A 163 -17.71 -2.05 3.53
C ARG A 163 -17.70 -1.31 2.19
N ILE A 164 -17.00 -0.19 2.12
CA ILE A 164 -16.82 0.60 0.88
C ILE A 164 -16.13 -0.26 -0.19
N ILE A 165 -15.01 -0.89 0.13
CA ILE A 165 -14.31 -1.81 -0.77
C ILE A 165 -15.24 -2.92 -1.26
N THR A 166 -16.00 -3.55 -0.36
CA THR A 166 -16.94 -4.64 -0.71
C THR A 166 -18.04 -4.15 -1.64
N ARG A 167 -18.62 -2.97 -1.38
CA ARG A 167 -19.67 -2.36 -2.19
C ARG A 167 -19.19 -2.14 -3.62
N TYR A 168 -18.07 -1.43 -3.78
CA TYR A 168 -17.57 -1.07 -5.10
C TYR A 168 -16.93 -2.23 -5.86
N SER A 169 -16.33 -3.22 -5.16
CA SER A 169 -15.92 -4.47 -5.80
C SER A 169 -17.10 -5.17 -6.48
N LYS A 170 -18.24 -5.22 -5.78
CA LYS A 170 -19.47 -5.86 -6.31
C LYS A 170 -20.03 -5.09 -7.50
N LEU A 171 -20.11 -3.75 -7.39
CA LEU A 171 -20.62 -2.89 -8.47
C LEU A 171 -19.74 -2.97 -9.73
N ALA A 172 -18.43 -3.00 -9.56
CA ALA A 172 -17.47 -3.08 -10.66
C ALA A 172 -17.28 -4.50 -11.23
N GLY A 173 -17.87 -5.52 -10.61
CA GLY A 173 -17.70 -6.91 -11.03
C GLY A 173 -16.24 -7.41 -10.88
N VAL A 174 -15.49 -6.89 -9.89
CA VAL A 174 -14.11 -7.30 -9.63
C VAL A 174 -14.01 -8.10 -8.34
N LYS A 175 -12.88 -8.79 -8.17
CA LYS A 175 -12.63 -9.56 -6.94
C LYS A 175 -12.62 -8.65 -5.71
N LYS A 176 -13.24 -9.14 -4.62
CA LYS A 176 -13.19 -8.47 -3.33
C LYS A 176 -11.77 -8.56 -2.75
N ILE A 177 -11.24 -7.44 -2.27
CA ILE A 177 -9.99 -7.38 -1.52
C ILE A 177 -10.22 -6.91 -0.09
N GLN A 178 -9.27 -7.17 0.79
CA GLN A 178 -9.25 -6.55 2.12
C GLN A 178 -8.65 -5.14 2.03
N ALA A 179 -8.88 -4.28 3.03
CA ALA A 179 -8.32 -2.92 3.04
C ALA A 179 -6.78 -2.89 2.90
N LYS A 180 -6.07 -3.89 3.45
CA LYS A 180 -4.62 -4.05 3.20
C LYS A 180 -4.27 -4.33 1.74
N GLY A 181 -5.21 -4.89 0.99
CA GLY A 181 -5.05 -5.17 -0.44
C GLY A 181 -4.84 -3.90 -1.28
N LEU A 182 -5.39 -2.74 -0.88
CA LEU A 182 -5.14 -1.46 -1.56
C LEU A 182 -3.65 -1.11 -1.58
N ARG A 183 -2.94 -1.35 -0.49
CA ARG A 183 -1.50 -1.14 -0.42
C ARG A 183 -0.74 -2.15 -1.30
N HIS A 184 -1.20 -3.40 -1.40
CA HIS A 184 -0.65 -4.37 -2.35
C HIS A 184 -0.95 -3.97 -3.80
N SER A 185 -2.13 -3.40 -4.06
CA SER A 185 -2.48 -2.84 -5.37
C SER A 185 -1.52 -1.72 -5.78
N HIS A 186 -1.22 -0.79 -4.87
CA HIS A 186 -0.22 0.26 -5.10
C HIS A 186 1.15 -0.30 -5.47
N ALA A 187 1.65 -1.25 -4.68
CA ALA A 187 2.96 -1.85 -4.95
C ALA A 187 2.98 -2.56 -6.32
N SER A 188 1.94 -3.35 -6.61
CA SER A 188 1.80 -4.02 -7.90
C SER A 188 1.70 -3.03 -9.07
N TYR A 189 0.96 -1.94 -8.90
CA TYR A 189 0.85 -0.87 -9.88
C TYR A 189 2.22 -0.25 -10.20
N LEU A 190 2.99 0.12 -9.18
CA LEU A 190 4.31 0.71 -9.38
C LEU A 190 5.31 -0.26 -10.01
N ILE A 191 5.27 -1.53 -9.64
CA ILE A 191 6.17 -2.54 -10.21
C ILE A 191 5.81 -2.80 -11.67
N ASN A 192 4.54 -3.08 -11.96
CA ASN A 192 4.12 -3.55 -13.29
C ASN A 192 4.10 -2.44 -14.33
N GLU A 193 3.69 -1.20 -13.95
CA GLU A 193 3.57 -0.11 -14.92
C GLU A 193 4.85 0.73 -15.04
N PHE A 194 5.64 0.83 -13.96
CA PHE A 194 6.80 1.73 -13.91
C PHE A 194 8.12 1.00 -13.64
N ASN A 195 8.12 -0.30 -13.44
CA ASN A 195 9.30 -1.10 -13.10
C ASN A 195 10.14 -0.47 -11.99
N VAL A 196 9.46 0.04 -10.95
CA VAL A 196 10.09 0.77 -9.84
C VAL A 196 11.10 -0.13 -9.09
N SER A 197 12.23 0.46 -8.70
CA SER A 197 13.22 -0.29 -7.93
C SER A 197 12.73 -0.69 -6.53
N VAL A 198 13.22 -1.80 -6.01
CA VAL A 198 12.89 -2.31 -4.67
C VAL A 198 13.16 -1.27 -3.59
N LEU A 199 14.25 -0.49 -3.72
CA LEU A 199 14.61 0.54 -2.75
C LEU A 199 13.60 1.68 -2.72
N VAL A 200 13.23 2.22 -3.87
CA VAL A 200 12.24 3.30 -3.99
C VAL A 200 10.87 2.82 -3.46
N LEU A 201 10.45 1.61 -3.83
CA LEU A 201 9.20 1.04 -3.33
C LEU A 201 9.24 0.85 -1.80
N SER A 202 10.34 0.32 -1.26
CA SER A 202 10.52 0.11 0.18
C SER A 202 10.39 1.42 0.97
N GLN A 203 11.08 2.47 0.52
CA GLN A 203 11.03 3.80 1.12
C GLN A 203 9.61 4.39 1.05
N ARG A 204 8.97 4.38 -0.13
CA ARG A 204 7.61 4.90 -0.33
C ARG A 204 6.59 4.18 0.56
N MET A 205 6.73 2.87 0.69
CA MET A 205 5.87 2.04 1.54
C MET A 205 6.19 2.20 3.05
N GLY A 206 7.36 2.71 3.44
CA GLY A 206 7.81 2.76 4.83
C GLY A 206 8.01 1.35 5.40
N HIS A 207 8.77 0.53 4.68
CA HIS A 207 9.30 -0.73 5.17
C HIS A 207 10.64 -0.46 5.84
N SER A 208 10.91 -1.10 6.97
CA SER A 208 12.18 -0.95 7.70
C SER A 208 13.37 -1.53 6.94
N SER A 209 13.14 -2.39 5.97
CA SER A 209 14.19 -2.89 5.09
C SER A 209 13.63 -3.32 3.72
N PRO A 210 14.48 -3.31 2.67
CA PRO A 210 14.12 -3.79 1.33
C PRO A 210 13.70 -5.27 1.30
N GLU A 211 14.23 -6.11 2.21
CA GLU A 211 13.90 -7.53 2.32
C GLU A 211 12.41 -7.75 2.59
N ILE A 212 11.76 -6.83 3.34
CA ILE A 212 10.32 -6.89 3.57
C ILE A 212 9.58 -6.73 2.23
N THR A 213 10.03 -5.81 1.39
CA THR A 213 9.47 -5.59 0.05
C THR A 213 9.67 -6.83 -0.82
N LEU A 214 10.88 -7.36 -0.87
CA LEU A 214 11.21 -8.57 -1.62
C LEU A 214 10.40 -9.78 -1.15
N LYS A 215 10.26 -9.97 0.16
CA LYS A 215 9.47 -11.08 0.72
C LYS A 215 8.03 -11.10 0.21
N HIS A 216 7.44 -9.92 0.00
CA HIS A 216 6.03 -9.80 -0.40
C HIS A 216 5.84 -9.67 -1.91
N TYR A 217 6.79 -9.08 -2.64
CA TYR A 217 6.59 -8.65 -4.02
C TYR A 217 7.63 -9.17 -5.02
N SER A 218 8.64 -9.97 -4.61
CA SER A 218 9.70 -10.45 -5.51
C SER A 218 9.16 -11.15 -6.77
N HIS A 219 8.03 -11.85 -6.65
CA HIS A 219 7.40 -12.54 -7.76
C HIS A 219 6.91 -11.59 -8.87
N LEU A 220 6.70 -10.31 -8.59
CA LEU A 220 6.27 -9.32 -9.57
C LEU A 220 7.41 -8.81 -10.45
N TRP A 221 8.67 -9.00 -10.05
CA TRP A 221 9.85 -8.71 -10.88
C TRP A 221 10.33 -9.94 -11.68
N SER A 222 9.58 -11.05 -11.64
CA SER A 222 9.90 -12.21 -12.45
C SER A 222 9.79 -11.87 -13.94
N GLY A 223 10.80 -12.24 -14.74
CA GLY A 223 10.85 -11.93 -16.18
C GLY A 223 11.58 -10.63 -16.54
N ALA A 224 11.96 -9.80 -15.57
CA ALA A 224 12.72 -8.57 -15.80
C ALA A 224 14.07 -8.84 -16.51
N ASP A 225 14.68 -10.01 -16.30
CA ASP A 225 15.94 -10.39 -16.95
C ASP A 225 15.80 -10.48 -18.49
N ILE A 226 14.70 -11.05 -18.96
CA ILE A 226 14.42 -11.15 -20.40
C ILE A 226 14.25 -9.76 -21.04
N GLU A 227 13.58 -8.84 -20.33
CA GLU A 227 13.43 -7.46 -20.81
C GLU A 227 14.74 -6.70 -20.82
N ILE A 228 15.58 -6.91 -19.79
CA ILE A 228 16.92 -6.33 -19.71
C ILE A 228 17.78 -6.86 -20.86
N ALA A 229 17.77 -8.17 -21.09
CA ALA A 229 18.51 -8.77 -22.20
C ALA A 229 18.12 -8.15 -23.55
N LYS A 230 16.83 -7.94 -23.79
CA LYS A 230 16.34 -7.23 -25.00
C LYS A 230 16.85 -5.78 -25.09
N LYS A 231 16.88 -5.06 -23.97
CA LYS A 231 17.35 -3.67 -23.91
C LYS A 231 18.88 -3.55 -24.08
N ILE A 232 19.63 -4.52 -23.60
CA ILE A 232 21.10 -4.56 -23.74
C ILE A 232 21.49 -4.82 -25.20
N SER A 233 20.68 -5.57 -25.92
CA SER A 233 20.96 -5.96 -27.31
C SER A 233 21.14 -4.72 -28.20
N GLY A 234 22.31 -4.60 -28.85
CA GLY A 234 22.64 -3.51 -29.75
C GLY A 234 23.08 -2.17 -29.08
N ASN A 235 23.12 -2.10 -27.73
CA ASN A 235 23.55 -0.87 -27.03
C ASN A 235 25.08 -0.65 -27.07
N ILE A 236 25.89 -1.71 -27.17
CA ILE A 236 27.34 -1.60 -27.26
C ILE A 236 27.71 -1.60 -28.74
N LYS A 237 28.36 -0.53 -29.17
CA LYS A 237 28.92 -0.45 -30.53
C LYS A 237 30.28 -1.13 -30.53
N ILE A 238 30.44 -2.13 -31.39
CA ILE A 238 31.71 -2.83 -31.58
C ILE A 238 32.37 -2.32 -32.86
N ASP A 239 33.61 -1.86 -32.75
CA ASP A 239 34.43 -1.56 -33.93
C ASP A 239 35.03 -2.87 -34.46
N THR A 240 34.37 -3.42 -35.46
CA THR A 240 34.75 -4.70 -36.07
C THR A 240 36.07 -4.67 -36.82
N ALA A 241 36.63 -3.49 -37.13
CA ALA A 241 37.95 -3.38 -37.80
C ALA A 241 39.09 -3.94 -36.93
N LYS A 242 38.89 -4.01 -35.59
CA LYS A 242 39.87 -4.56 -34.63
C LYS A 242 39.52 -5.96 -34.11
N THR A 243 38.34 -6.48 -34.39
CA THR A 243 37.85 -7.76 -33.85
C THR A 243 37.45 -8.74 -34.96
N THR A 244 38.41 -9.19 -35.73
CA THR A 244 38.22 -10.06 -36.91
C THR A 244 37.64 -11.46 -36.62
N LYS A 245 37.23 -11.80 -35.42
CA LYS A 245 36.83 -13.17 -35.05
C LYS A 245 35.40 -13.34 -34.46
N LEU A 246 34.62 -12.28 -34.31
CA LEU A 246 33.27 -12.40 -33.72
C LEU A 246 32.19 -12.32 -34.83
N LYS A 247 31.55 -13.46 -35.11
CA LYS A 247 30.32 -13.49 -35.93
C LYS A 247 29.12 -13.40 -35.00
N PHE A 248 28.30 -12.35 -35.17
CA PHE A 248 27.03 -12.20 -34.45
C PHE A 248 25.89 -12.64 -35.38
N ASN A 249 25.13 -13.65 -34.98
CA ASN A 249 23.86 -14.00 -35.58
C ASN A 249 22.76 -13.10 -35.02
N GLY A 250 22.67 -11.87 -35.54
CA GLY A 250 21.61 -10.94 -35.16
C GLY A 250 20.45 -10.99 -36.13
N ASN A 251 19.22 -10.90 -35.61
CA ASN A 251 18.03 -10.72 -36.46
C ASN A 251 18.19 -9.51 -37.37
N GLN A 252 18.06 -9.72 -38.66
CA GLN A 252 18.27 -8.70 -39.68
C GLN A 252 17.32 -7.49 -39.66
N SER A 253 16.35 -7.46 -38.72
CA SER A 253 15.32 -6.42 -38.66
C SER A 253 15.68 -5.17 -37.86
N VAL A 254 16.84 -5.12 -37.15
CA VAL A 254 17.10 -4.02 -36.22
C VAL A 254 18.27 -3.13 -36.56
N ASN A 255 19.15 -3.45 -37.49
CA ASN A 255 20.28 -2.54 -37.74
C ASN A 255 20.94 -2.59 -39.08
N ASN A 256 20.67 -1.59 -39.89
CA ASN A 256 21.52 -1.18 -41.02
C ASN A 256 22.88 -0.57 -40.62
N LYS A 257 23.39 -0.82 -39.41
CA LYS A 257 24.64 -0.18 -38.92
C LYS A 257 25.74 -1.14 -38.51
N ILE A 258 25.49 -2.43 -38.46
CA ILE A 258 26.55 -3.42 -38.28
C ILE A 258 26.71 -4.16 -39.62
N ARG A 259 27.55 -3.67 -40.49
CA ARG A 259 28.02 -4.46 -41.63
C ARG A 259 29.13 -5.39 -41.12
N LEU A 260 28.84 -6.67 -41.09
CA LEU A 260 29.87 -7.70 -40.97
C LEU A 260 30.67 -7.71 -42.26
N ILE A 261 31.95 -7.50 -42.18
CA ILE A 261 32.90 -7.76 -43.26
C ILE A 261 33.40 -9.19 -43.12
#